data_49e5b29c61f5d90316af78e0781cb2c3
#
_entry.id   49e5b29c61f5d90316af78e0781cb2c3
#
_cell.length_a   1.000
_cell.length_b   1.000
_cell.length_c   1.000
_cell.angle_alpha   90.00
_cell.angle_beta   90.00
_cell.angle_gamma   90.00
#
_symmetry.space_group_name_H-M   'P 1'
#
loop_
_entity.id
_entity.type
_entity.pdbx_description
1 polymer ?
#
loop_
_entity_poly.entity_id
_entity_poly.type
_entity_poly.pdbx_seq_one_letter_code
_entity_poly.pdbx_strand_id
1 'polypeptide(L)'
;MTHVVGIDARAAARPELGGVERWARELERRLPALRPGGYTVLRPPRALVHRAGHAWEQLVLPVRAARMRALLCPANLAPLAYPRSVVVIHDAAPLRHPGWYSQTYARAQRALLPAIARRAQRVITVSEFSRTELHELLGIEAEVVPGGVDERFRPDAPRPRGFDRPYVLTVASQTARKNLAALVPAARALAADGVEVVVAGGHRPQFAAESDLAGLRMLGHVDDALLPGLYAGALAFALPSRYEGFGLPVLEAMACGTPVVAAAAGALPETCGDAAVLARPEGEAFAAALTGLVSHDAERARLRTAGLARASQFSWDGTARAVDALLLGGSGA
;
A
#
# COMPACT_ATOMS: atom_id res chain seq x y z
N MET A 1 -12.18 33.08 -2.58
CA MET A 1 -11.83 31.68 -2.28
C MET A 1 -11.13 31.65 -0.94
N THR A 2 -11.41 30.66 -0.09
CA THR A 2 -10.69 30.48 1.17
C THR A 2 -9.28 29.94 0.86
N HIS A 3 -8.30 30.20 1.72
CA HIS A 3 -6.95 29.63 1.60
C HIS A 3 -6.90 28.15 2.01
N VAL A 4 -8.04 27.56 2.38
CA VAL A 4 -8.18 26.21 2.94
C VAL A 4 -8.22 25.15 1.86
N VAL A 5 -7.51 24.04 2.07
CA VAL A 5 -7.53 22.85 1.23
C VAL A 5 -8.49 21.81 1.83
N GLY A 6 -9.38 21.26 1.01
CA GLY A 6 -10.23 20.12 1.40
C GLY A 6 -9.46 18.82 1.35
N ILE A 7 -9.73 17.90 2.28
CA ILE A 7 -9.23 16.52 2.24
C ILE A 7 -10.43 15.58 2.10
N ASP A 8 -10.49 14.82 1.01
CA ASP A 8 -11.44 13.71 0.88
C ASP A 8 -11.06 12.58 1.83
N ALA A 9 -11.86 12.39 2.88
CA ALA A 9 -11.65 11.36 3.89
C ALA A 9 -12.51 10.09 3.66
N ARG A 10 -13.06 9.89 2.47
CA ARG A 10 -13.89 8.70 2.16
C ARG A 10 -13.13 7.40 2.36
N ALA A 11 -11.90 7.31 1.86
CA ALA A 11 -11.07 6.11 2.03
C ALA A 11 -10.62 5.92 3.49
N ALA A 12 -10.30 7.02 4.18
CA ALA A 12 -9.92 6.98 5.60
C ALA A 12 -11.05 6.48 6.52
N ALA A 13 -12.31 6.68 6.11
CA ALA A 13 -13.49 6.25 6.87
C ALA A 13 -13.82 4.75 6.73
N ARG A 14 -13.14 4.01 5.85
CA ARG A 14 -13.37 2.57 5.67
C ARG A 14 -12.78 1.78 6.83
N PRO A 15 -13.47 0.73 7.32
CA PRO A 15 -12.96 -0.11 8.40
C PRO A 15 -11.74 -0.96 7.99
N GLU A 16 -11.77 -1.49 6.75
CA GLU A 16 -10.65 -2.31 6.24
C GLU A 16 -9.45 -1.44 5.88
N LEU A 17 -8.28 -1.79 6.41
CA LEU A 17 -7.02 -1.11 6.12
C LEU A 17 -6.26 -1.83 5.01
N GLY A 18 -6.13 -1.15 3.88
CA GLY A 18 -5.13 -1.44 2.87
C GLY A 18 -4.14 -0.29 2.77
N GLY A 19 -3.18 -0.38 1.85
CA GLY A 19 -2.20 0.70 1.66
C GLY A 19 -2.83 2.05 1.31
N VAL A 20 -3.87 2.04 0.47
CA VAL A 20 -4.62 3.25 0.07
C VAL A 20 -5.36 3.89 1.24
N GLU A 21 -6.06 3.07 2.05
CA GLU A 21 -6.78 3.52 3.23
C GLU A 21 -5.80 4.05 4.30
N ARG A 22 -4.65 3.41 4.47
CA ARG A 22 -3.58 3.88 5.38
C ARG A 22 -3.05 5.25 4.96
N TRP A 23 -2.73 5.42 3.68
CA TRP A 23 -2.32 6.70 3.11
C TRP A 23 -3.34 7.81 3.40
N ALA A 24 -4.62 7.54 3.15
CA ALA A 24 -5.70 8.50 3.40
C ALA A 24 -5.80 8.88 4.89
N ARG A 25 -5.70 7.91 5.82
CA ARG A 25 -5.76 8.16 7.27
C ARG A 25 -4.56 8.96 7.77
N GLU A 26 -3.37 8.65 7.29
CA GLU A 26 -2.17 9.35 7.71
C GLU A 26 -2.16 10.81 7.25
N LEU A 27 -2.59 11.09 6.02
CA LEU A 27 -2.72 12.46 5.55
C LEU A 27 -3.86 13.22 6.26
N GLU A 28 -5.01 12.56 6.47
CA GLU A 28 -6.13 13.16 7.23
C GLU A 28 -5.72 13.61 8.63
N ARG A 29 -4.88 12.82 9.32
CA ARG A 29 -4.39 13.10 10.66
C ARG A 29 -3.29 14.16 10.67
N ARG A 30 -2.32 14.06 9.77
CA ARG A 30 -1.08 14.83 9.81
C ARG A 30 -1.18 16.22 9.17
N LEU A 31 -1.88 16.35 8.05
CA LEU A 31 -1.95 17.65 7.36
C LEU A 31 -2.62 18.74 8.21
N PRO A 32 -3.76 18.51 8.89
CA PRO A 32 -4.32 19.50 9.79
C PRO A 32 -3.43 19.83 11.00
N ALA A 33 -2.67 18.84 11.50
CA ALA A 33 -1.71 19.06 12.58
C ALA A 33 -0.47 19.86 12.11
N LEU A 34 -0.01 19.61 10.89
CA LEU A 34 1.12 20.33 10.29
C LEU A 34 0.78 21.81 10.03
N ARG A 35 -0.49 22.10 9.65
CA ARG A 35 -0.96 23.45 9.34
C ARG A 35 -2.35 23.69 9.92
N PRO A 36 -2.44 24.12 11.19
CA PRO A 36 -3.73 24.45 11.82
C PRO A 36 -4.50 25.49 11.02
N GLY A 37 -5.78 25.22 10.75
CA GLY A 37 -6.65 26.09 9.93
C GLY A 37 -6.41 26.04 8.42
N GLY A 38 -5.36 25.37 7.93
CA GLY A 38 -5.05 25.25 6.50
C GLY A 38 -5.84 24.14 5.79
N TYR A 39 -6.41 23.20 6.53
CA TYR A 39 -7.09 22.03 5.98
C TYR A 39 -8.49 21.84 6.58
N THR A 40 -9.41 21.33 5.77
CA THR A 40 -10.74 20.87 6.21
C THR A 40 -10.98 19.44 5.75
N VAL A 41 -11.25 18.56 6.70
CA VAL A 41 -11.55 17.14 6.41
C VAL A 41 -13.01 17.01 6.00
N LEU A 42 -13.25 16.46 4.82
CA LEU A 42 -14.57 16.23 4.23
C LEU A 42 -14.90 14.73 4.29
N ARG A 43 -15.71 14.35 5.29
CA ARG A 43 -16.14 12.95 5.48
C ARG A 43 -17.54 12.72 4.91
N PRO A 44 -17.77 11.56 4.25
CA PRO A 44 -19.12 11.14 3.93
C PRO A 44 -19.88 10.74 5.21
N PRO A 45 -21.22 10.87 5.20
CA PRO A 45 -22.04 10.23 6.22
C PRO A 45 -21.79 8.73 6.26
N ARG A 46 -21.89 8.09 7.43
CA ARG A 46 -21.62 6.65 7.61
C ARG A 46 -22.32 5.76 6.60
N ALA A 47 -23.58 6.07 6.26
CA ALA A 47 -24.36 5.33 5.27
C ALA A 47 -23.79 5.39 3.82
N LEU A 48 -22.98 6.39 3.50
CA LEU A 48 -22.42 6.61 2.16
C LEU A 48 -20.95 6.17 2.03
N VAL A 49 -20.35 5.59 3.08
CA VAL A 49 -18.92 5.19 3.05
C VAL A 49 -18.67 4.04 2.08
N HIS A 50 -19.60 3.08 1.99
CA HIS A 50 -19.43 1.85 1.20
C HIS A 50 -20.12 1.92 -0.18
N ARG A 51 -21.42 1.58 -0.25
CA ARG A 51 -22.12 1.37 -1.52
C ARG A 51 -22.37 2.64 -2.34
N ALA A 52 -22.59 3.75 -1.69
CA ALA A 52 -22.84 5.04 -2.33
C ALA A 52 -21.64 6.02 -2.25
N GLY A 53 -20.46 5.55 -1.84
CA GLY A 53 -19.26 6.39 -1.68
C GLY A 53 -18.83 7.09 -2.96
N HIS A 54 -19.00 6.45 -4.12
CA HIS A 54 -18.70 7.08 -5.40
C HIS A 54 -19.73 8.15 -5.78
N ALA A 55 -21.00 7.96 -5.46
CA ALA A 55 -22.03 8.99 -5.68
C ALA A 55 -21.75 10.22 -4.79
N TRP A 56 -21.41 10.01 -3.52
CA TRP A 56 -21.00 11.11 -2.64
C TRP A 56 -19.79 11.85 -3.19
N GLU A 57 -18.76 11.13 -3.64
CA GLU A 57 -17.52 11.69 -4.20
C GLU A 57 -17.79 12.52 -5.46
N GLN A 58 -18.65 12.04 -6.37
CA GLN A 58 -18.91 12.72 -7.63
C GLN A 58 -19.95 13.85 -7.53
N LEU A 59 -20.93 13.77 -6.62
CA LEU A 59 -22.07 14.69 -6.56
C LEU A 59 -22.02 15.66 -5.36
N VAL A 60 -21.60 15.17 -4.19
CA VAL A 60 -21.66 15.96 -2.94
C VAL A 60 -20.33 16.66 -2.65
N LEU A 61 -19.23 15.92 -2.81
CA LEU A 61 -17.90 16.42 -2.51
C LEU A 61 -17.51 17.70 -3.30
N PRO A 62 -17.79 17.81 -4.64
CA PRO A 62 -17.51 19.03 -5.38
C PRO A 62 -18.23 20.26 -4.84
N VAL A 63 -19.48 20.09 -4.42
CA VAL A 63 -20.30 21.18 -3.85
C VAL A 63 -19.70 21.64 -2.51
N ARG A 64 -19.33 20.70 -1.65
CA ARG A 64 -18.71 21.03 -0.36
C ARG A 64 -17.34 21.67 -0.51
N ALA A 65 -16.59 21.28 -1.54
CA ALA A 65 -15.27 21.84 -1.85
C ALA A 65 -15.30 23.13 -2.67
N ALA A 66 -16.47 23.58 -3.16
CA ALA A 66 -16.60 24.65 -4.16
C ALA A 66 -15.83 25.95 -3.84
N ARG A 67 -15.77 26.33 -2.56
CA ARG A 67 -15.07 27.53 -2.07
C ARG A 67 -13.62 27.29 -1.64
N MET A 68 -13.15 26.04 -1.67
CA MET A 68 -11.80 25.69 -1.24
C MET A 68 -10.78 26.01 -2.34
N ARG A 69 -9.52 26.24 -1.93
CA ARG A 69 -8.39 26.50 -2.84
C ARG A 69 -8.11 25.28 -3.71
N ALA A 70 -8.07 24.11 -3.11
CA ALA A 70 -7.84 22.82 -3.74
C ALA A 70 -8.57 21.71 -2.97
N LEU A 71 -8.65 20.52 -3.55
CA LEU A 71 -9.17 19.31 -2.94
C LEU A 71 -8.16 18.19 -3.08
N LEU A 72 -7.61 17.72 -1.96
CA LEU A 72 -6.78 16.52 -1.92
C LEU A 72 -7.65 15.26 -1.91
N CYS A 73 -7.43 14.38 -2.87
CA CYS A 73 -8.10 13.09 -3.02
C CYS A 73 -7.06 11.95 -2.90
N PRO A 74 -6.87 11.37 -1.71
CA PRO A 74 -5.73 10.48 -1.44
C PRO A 74 -5.92 9.02 -1.90
N ALA A 75 -6.96 8.68 -2.68
CA ALA A 75 -7.38 7.29 -2.90
C ALA A 75 -7.79 6.96 -4.34
N ASN A 76 -6.93 7.21 -5.31
CA ASN A 76 -7.04 6.90 -6.74
C ASN A 76 -8.16 7.65 -7.50
N LEU A 77 -9.18 8.13 -6.83
CA LEU A 77 -10.33 8.78 -7.44
C LEU A 77 -10.49 10.21 -6.94
N ALA A 78 -11.06 11.06 -7.79
CA ALA A 78 -11.40 12.45 -7.50
C ALA A 78 -12.71 12.81 -8.24
N PRO A 79 -13.45 13.83 -7.80
CA PRO A 79 -14.64 14.29 -8.51
C PRO A 79 -14.28 14.90 -9.86
N LEU A 80 -14.88 14.40 -10.93
CA LEU A 80 -14.68 14.88 -12.30
C LEU A 80 -15.11 16.34 -12.50
N ALA A 81 -16.10 16.79 -11.73
CA ALA A 81 -16.63 18.16 -11.81
C ALA A 81 -15.77 19.19 -11.04
N TYR A 82 -14.64 18.78 -10.41
CA TYR A 82 -13.81 19.67 -9.62
C TYR A 82 -12.37 19.73 -10.15
N PRO A 83 -12.01 20.71 -11.01
CA PRO A 83 -10.70 20.74 -11.69
C PRO A 83 -9.52 21.10 -10.78
N ARG A 84 -9.77 21.64 -9.57
CA ARG A 84 -8.74 21.95 -8.58
C ARG A 84 -8.45 20.78 -7.65
N SER A 85 -8.67 19.55 -8.13
CA SER A 85 -8.31 18.35 -7.37
C SER A 85 -6.81 18.04 -7.52
N VAL A 86 -6.20 17.62 -6.40
CA VAL A 86 -4.90 16.98 -6.36
C VAL A 86 -5.16 15.52 -5.99
N VAL A 87 -4.88 14.62 -6.88
CA VAL A 87 -5.22 13.20 -6.70
C VAL A 87 -3.97 12.37 -6.49
N VAL A 88 -4.01 11.48 -5.48
CA VAL A 88 -2.98 10.44 -5.30
C VAL A 88 -3.43 9.19 -6.04
N ILE A 89 -2.70 8.81 -7.09
CA ILE A 89 -2.90 7.57 -7.83
C ILE A 89 -1.79 6.60 -7.42
N HIS A 90 -2.15 5.57 -6.65
CA HIS A 90 -1.20 4.65 -6.04
C HIS A 90 -0.58 3.68 -7.04
N ASP A 91 -1.34 3.23 -8.02
CA ASP A 91 -0.87 2.37 -9.09
C ASP A 91 -1.82 2.37 -10.30
N ALA A 92 -1.37 1.79 -11.39
CA ALA A 92 -2.14 1.59 -12.62
C ALA A 92 -2.50 0.10 -12.87
N ALA A 93 -2.42 -0.76 -11.86
CA ALA A 93 -2.67 -2.18 -12.00
C ALA A 93 -4.01 -2.54 -12.65
N PRO A 94 -5.15 -1.85 -12.40
CA PRO A 94 -6.41 -2.14 -13.09
C PRO A 94 -6.37 -1.87 -14.59
N LEU A 95 -5.49 -0.98 -15.05
CA LEU A 95 -5.29 -0.68 -16.46
C LEU A 95 -4.33 -1.68 -17.12
N ARG A 96 -3.20 -1.99 -16.45
CA ARG A 96 -2.15 -2.88 -16.94
C ARG A 96 -2.61 -4.35 -16.92
N HIS A 97 -3.28 -4.77 -15.85
CA HIS A 97 -3.68 -6.16 -15.59
C HIS A 97 -5.17 -6.28 -15.21
N PRO A 98 -6.09 -5.96 -16.13
CA PRO A 98 -7.53 -5.94 -15.84
C PRO A 98 -8.08 -7.31 -15.41
N GLY A 99 -7.42 -8.42 -15.81
CA GLY A 99 -7.82 -9.77 -15.44
C GLY A 99 -7.66 -10.11 -13.95
N TRP A 100 -6.94 -9.30 -13.18
CA TRP A 100 -6.84 -9.49 -11.72
C TRP A 100 -8.02 -8.91 -10.94
N TYR A 101 -8.94 -8.26 -11.63
CA TYR A 101 -10.07 -7.55 -11.05
C TYR A 101 -11.41 -8.05 -11.60
N SER A 102 -12.48 -7.82 -10.89
CA SER A 102 -13.81 -8.04 -11.45
C SER A 102 -14.01 -7.18 -12.71
N GLN A 103 -14.72 -7.69 -13.70
CA GLN A 103 -14.94 -6.99 -14.97
C GLN A 103 -15.57 -5.61 -14.77
N THR A 104 -16.53 -5.50 -13.83
CA THR A 104 -17.20 -4.23 -13.51
C THR A 104 -16.20 -3.21 -12.97
N TYR A 105 -15.32 -3.62 -12.04
CA TYR A 105 -14.30 -2.75 -11.48
C TYR A 105 -13.27 -2.32 -12.52
N ALA A 106 -12.76 -3.27 -13.33
CA ALA A 106 -11.79 -2.98 -14.37
C ALA A 106 -12.34 -2.01 -15.44
N ARG A 107 -13.62 -2.19 -15.86
CA ARG A 107 -14.28 -1.26 -16.78
C ARG A 107 -14.45 0.14 -16.19
N ALA A 108 -14.88 0.23 -14.94
CA ALA A 108 -15.02 1.51 -14.25
C ALA A 108 -13.66 2.23 -14.13
N GLN A 109 -12.58 1.54 -13.75
CA GLN A 109 -11.24 2.12 -13.65
C GLN A 109 -10.71 2.59 -15.02
N ARG A 110 -10.93 1.81 -16.09
CA ARG A 110 -10.55 2.22 -17.44
C ARG A 110 -11.24 3.49 -17.92
N ALA A 111 -12.48 3.72 -17.50
CA ALA A 111 -13.22 4.93 -17.86
C ALA A 111 -12.86 6.13 -16.97
N LEU A 112 -12.78 5.92 -15.66
CA LEU A 112 -12.65 7.00 -14.68
C LEU A 112 -11.21 7.47 -14.49
N LEU A 113 -10.24 6.55 -14.38
CA LEU A 113 -8.86 6.92 -14.02
C LEU A 113 -8.22 7.86 -15.05
N PRO A 114 -8.32 7.62 -16.39
CA PRO A 114 -7.80 8.56 -17.38
C PRO A 114 -8.50 9.92 -17.35
N ALA A 115 -9.82 9.92 -17.13
CA ALA A 115 -10.60 11.16 -17.08
C ALA A 115 -10.26 12.01 -15.86
N ILE A 116 -10.07 11.38 -14.69
CA ILE A 116 -9.66 12.01 -13.45
C ILE A 116 -8.24 12.56 -13.58
N ALA A 117 -7.30 11.74 -14.04
CA ALA A 117 -5.89 12.11 -14.16
C ALA A 117 -5.66 13.33 -15.08
N ARG A 118 -6.39 13.38 -16.22
CA ARG A 118 -6.28 14.53 -17.14
C ARG A 118 -6.96 15.81 -16.63
N ARG A 119 -7.93 15.69 -15.73
CA ARG A 119 -8.68 16.83 -15.19
C ARG A 119 -8.13 17.34 -13.87
N ALA A 120 -7.38 16.51 -13.15
CA ALA A 120 -6.76 16.91 -11.91
C ALA A 120 -5.77 18.06 -12.14
N GLN A 121 -5.75 19.00 -11.23
CA GLN A 121 -4.75 20.08 -11.22
C GLN A 121 -3.35 19.51 -11.08
N ARG A 122 -3.21 18.41 -10.33
CA ARG A 122 -1.95 17.72 -10.08
C ARG A 122 -2.22 16.24 -9.78
N VAL A 123 -1.33 15.38 -10.24
CA VAL A 123 -1.31 13.97 -9.90
C VAL A 123 -0.09 13.70 -9.02
N ILE A 124 -0.30 13.02 -7.90
CA ILE A 124 0.74 12.48 -7.03
C ILE A 124 0.71 10.97 -7.19
N THR A 125 1.87 10.35 -7.17
CA THR A 125 2.02 8.88 -7.11
C THR A 125 3.05 8.48 -6.06
N VAL A 126 3.20 7.18 -5.82
CA VAL A 126 3.90 6.68 -4.62
C VAL A 126 5.29 6.10 -4.89
N SER A 127 5.69 5.98 -6.17
CA SER A 127 6.98 5.44 -6.60
C SER A 127 7.34 5.88 -8.02
N GLU A 128 8.62 5.76 -8.37
CA GLU A 128 9.10 5.99 -9.74
C GLU A 128 8.50 4.95 -10.71
N PHE A 129 8.37 3.72 -10.26
CA PHE A 129 7.67 2.68 -11.02
C PHE A 129 6.24 3.10 -11.35
N SER A 130 5.45 3.54 -10.37
CA SER A 130 4.07 3.99 -10.61
C SER A 130 4.02 5.24 -11.49
N ARG A 131 4.98 6.16 -11.38
CA ARG A 131 5.09 7.34 -12.26
C ARG A 131 5.27 6.90 -13.72
N THR A 132 6.21 5.98 -13.97
CA THR A 132 6.46 5.44 -15.31
C THR A 132 5.21 4.75 -15.88
N GLU A 133 4.54 3.92 -15.07
CA GLU A 133 3.28 3.26 -15.47
C GLU A 133 2.17 4.26 -15.84
N LEU A 134 2.01 5.34 -15.06
CA LEU A 134 1.03 6.38 -15.32
C LEU A 134 1.38 7.18 -16.58
N HIS A 135 2.66 7.46 -16.80
CA HIS A 135 3.12 8.11 -18.03
C HIS A 135 2.86 7.24 -19.26
N GLU A 136 3.25 5.97 -19.24
CA GLU A 136 3.06 5.03 -20.35
C GLU A 136 1.58 4.80 -20.70
N LEU A 137 0.74 4.61 -19.67
CA LEU A 137 -0.65 4.22 -19.89
C LEU A 137 -1.59 5.40 -20.11
N LEU A 138 -1.29 6.57 -19.58
CA LEU A 138 -2.19 7.71 -19.55
C LEU A 138 -1.60 8.97 -20.20
N GLY A 139 -0.29 9.02 -20.46
CA GLY A 139 0.43 10.19 -20.99
C GLY A 139 0.41 11.37 -20.02
N ILE A 140 0.45 11.11 -18.71
CA ILE A 140 0.41 12.14 -17.67
C ILE A 140 1.72 12.18 -16.89
N GLU A 141 2.05 13.36 -16.39
CA GLU A 141 3.14 13.56 -15.41
C GLU A 141 2.56 13.44 -13.99
N ALA A 142 3.32 12.79 -13.10
CA ALA A 142 2.97 12.64 -11.69
C ALA A 142 4.15 12.97 -10.79
N GLU A 143 3.89 13.65 -9.69
CA GLU A 143 4.88 13.92 -8.65
C GLU A 143 5.03 12.68 -7.74
N VAL A 144 6.25 12.24 -7.51
CA VAL A 144 6.49 11.07 -6.65
C VAL A 144 6.60 11.50 -5.19
N VAL A 145 5.70 10.99 -4.37
CA VAL A 145 5.76 11.14 -2.92
C VAL A 145 5.60 9.75 -2.31
N PRO A 146 6.65 9.17 -1.72
CA PRO A 146 6.56 7.85 -1.12
C PRO A 146 5.71 7.85 0.15
N GLY A 147 5.13 6.70 0.47
CA GLY A 147 4.48 6.46 1.75
C GLY A 147 5.49 6.35 2.90
N GLY A 148 5.00 6.33 4.13
CA GLY A 148 5.81 6.20 5.34
C GLY A 148 5.50 4.93 6.13
N VAL A 149 6.27 4.71 7.18
CA VAL A 149 6.04 3.66 8.18
C VAL A 149 5.59 4.31 9.48
N ASP A 150 4.64 3.69 10.17
CA ASP A 150 4.16 4.13 11.48
C ASP A 150 5.13 3.67 12.57
N GLU A 151 5.37 4.50 13.59
CA GLU A 151 6.31 4.27 14.70
C GLU A 151 5.98 3.03 15.55
N ARG A 152 4.75 2.51 15.48
CA ARG A 152 4.37 1.26 16.14
C ARG A 152 5.03 0.02 15.53
N PHE A 153 5.48 0.08 14.26
CA PHE A 153 6.28 -0.96 13.64
C PHE A 153 7.73 -0.82 14.12
N ARG A 154 8.09 -1.63 15.09
CA ARG A 154 9.40 -1.61 15.77
C ARG A 154 9.80 -3.01 16.21
N PRO A 155 11.11 -3.26 16.39
CA PRO A 155 11.63 -4.61 16.68
C PRO A 155 11.17 -5.21 18.00
N ASP A 156 10.80 -4.38 18.97
CA ASP A 156 10.34 -4.76 20.31
C ASP A 156 8.81 -4.77 20.44
N ALA A 157 8.09 -4.75 19.32
CA ALA A 157 6.63 -4.87 19.33
C ALA A 157 6.17 -6.19 19.99
N PRO A 158 5.13 -6.14 20.86
CA PRO A 158 4.69 -7.32 21.60
C PRO A 158 4.22 -8.44 20.65
N ARG A 159 4.80 -9.63 20.79
CA ARG A 159 4.42 -10.79 19.99
C ARG A 159 3.02 -11.28 20.37
N PRO A 160 2.14 -11.58 19.41
CA PRO A 160 0.83 -12.13 19.69
C PRO A 160 0.95 -13.58 20.19
N ARG A 161 -0.02 -14.03 21.01
CA ARG A 161 -0.09 -15.41 21.48
C ARG A 161 -0.44 -16.37 20.34
N GLY A 162 -0.07 -17.65 20.46
CA GLY A 162 -0.42 -18.70 19.50
C GLY A 162 0.54 -18.81 18.31
N PHE A 163 1.75 -18.26 18.45
CA PHE A 163 2.86 -18.39 17.49
C PHE A 163 4.08 -19.03 18.19
N ASP A 164 3.89 -20.28 18.63
CA ASP A 164 4.91 -21.02 19.38
C ASP A 164 5.97 -21.65 18.45
N ARG A 165 5.64 -21.81 17.18
CA ARG A 165 6.59 -22.28 16.15
C ARG A 165 7.22 -21.11 15.43
N PRO A 166 8.48 -21.27 14.93
CA PRO A 166 9.07 -20.32 14.01
C PRO A 166 8.20 -20.16 12.75
N TYR A 167 8.13 -18.95 12.21
CA TYR A 167 7.31 -18.74 11.02
C TYR A 167 7.89 -17.68 10.07
N VAL A 168 7.55 -17.83 8.80
CA VAL A 168 7.65 -16.80 7.77
C VAL A 168 6.29 -16.12 7.67
N LEU A 169 6.28 -14.79 7.64
CA LEU A 169 5.05 -14.00 7.51
C LEU A 169 4.89 -13.46 6.09
N THR A 170 3.66 -13.47 5.58
CA THR A 170 3.23 -12.59 4.49
C THR A 170 1.98 -11.81 4.92
N VAL A 171 1.90 -10.53 4.54
CA VAL A 171 0.73 -9.67 4.79
C VAL A 171 0.16 -9.25 3.45
N ALA A 172 -0.87 -9.93 3.01
CA ALA A 172 -1.45 -9.75 1.69
C ALA A 172 -2.89 -10.26 1.60
N SER A 173 -3.72 -9.58 0.81
CA SER A 173 -5.03 -10.12 0.43
C SER A 173 -4.87 -11.30 -0.53
N GLN A 174 -5.82 -12.25 -0.48
CA GLN A 174 -5.84 -13.46 -1.33
C GLN A 174 -6.27 -13.09 -2.76
N THR A 175 -5.34 -12.58 -3.56
CA THR A 175 -5.59 -12.11 -4.92
C THR A 175 -4.49 -12.55 -5.86
N ALA A 176 -4.80 -12.83 -7.13
CA ALA A 176 -3.84 -13.25 -8.15
C ALA A 176 -2.62 -12.31 -8.27
N ARG A 177 -2.81 -11.00 -8.02
CA ARG A 177 -1.73 -10.00 -7.99
C ARG A 177 -0.71 -10.28 -6.89
N LYS A 178 -1.17 -10.76 -5.73
CA LYS A 178 -0.34 -11.03 -4.55
C LYS A 178 0.43 -12.34 -4.64
N ASN A 179 0.01 -13.27 -5.54
CA ASN A 179 0.74 -14.46 -5.94
C ASN A 179 1.14 -15.37 -4.76
N LEU A 180 0.21 -15.57 -3.82
CA LEU A 180 0.46 -16.38 -2.62
C LEU A 180 0.81 -17.84 -2.93
N ALA A 181 0.35 -18.38 -4.07
CA ALA A 181 0.68 -19.73 -4.53
C ALA A 181 2.21 -19.92 -4.71
N ALA A 182 2.97 -18.85 -4.98
CA ALA A 182 4.42 -18.91 -5.05
C ALA A 182 5.10 -19.27 -3.70
N LEU A 183 4.36 -19.17 -2.59
CA LEU A 183 4.87 -19.57 -1.26
C LEU A 183 4.65 -21.06 -0.97
N VAL A 184 3.82 -21.77 -1.72
CA VAL A 184 3.48 -23.17 -1.45
C VAL A 184 4.69 -24.11 -1.53
N PRO A 185 5.60 -24.00 -2.52
CA PRO A 185 6.83 -24.81 -2.52
C PRO A 185 7.71 -24.54 -1.30
N ALA A 186 7.85 -23.26 -0.90
CA ALA A 186 8.60 -22.90 0.29
C ALA A 186 7.95 -23.46 1.57
N ALA A 187 6.63 -23.39 1.69
CA ALA A 187 5.92 -23.94 2.84
C ALA A 187 6.14 -25.45 2.99
N ARG A 188 6.14 -26.20 1.89
CA ARG A 188 6.44 -27.64 1.89
C ARG A 188 7.87 -27.92 2.36
N ALA A 189 8.84 -27.17 1.86
CA ALA A 189 10.24 -27.34 2.22
C ALA A 189 10.50 -26.99 3.70
N LEU A 190 9.99 -25.85 4.16
CA LEU A 190 10.18 -25.35 5.52
C LEU A 190 9.42 -26.16 6.60
N ALA A 191 8.37 -26.87 6.22
CA ALA A 191 7.61 -27.72 7.14
C ALA A 191 8.48 -28.84 7.75
N ALA A 192 9.49 -29.33 7.03
CA ALA A 192 10.45 -30.34 7.52
C ALA A 192 11.28 -29.79 8.70
N ASP A 193 11.54 -28.50 8.71
CA ASP A 193 12.29 -27.80 9.77
C ASP A 193 11.36 -27.22 10.86
N GLY A 194 10.06 -27.55 10.81
CA GLY A 194 9.06 -27.07 11.77
C GLY A 194 8.70 -25.59 11.61
N VAL A 195 9.07 -24.95 10.49
CA VAL A 195 8.77 -23.55 10.20
C VAL A 195 7.46 -23.42 9.43
N GLU A 196 6.55 -22.60 9.93
CA GLU A 196 5.24 -22.33 9.29
C GLU A 196 5.35 -21.15 8.32
N VAL A 197 4.55 -21.18 7.23
CA VAL A 197 4.33 -19.99 6.38
C VAL A 197 2.94 -19.46 6.67
N VAL A 198 2.90 -18.26 7.26
CA VAL A 198 1.69 -17.63 7.81
C VAL A 198 1.25 -16.48 6.91
N VAL A 199 -0.03 -16.45 6.57
CA VAL A 199 -0.65 -15.43 5.71
C VAL A 199 -1.64 -14.61 6.54
N ALA A 200 -1.35 -13.33 6.75
CA ALA A 200 -2.27 -12.35 7.33
C ALA A 200 -2.92 -11.54 6.20
N GLY A 201 -4.23 -11.67 6.05
CA GLY A 201 -5.03 -10.97 5.04
C GLY A 201 -6.20 -11.81 4.55
N GLY A 202 -7.30 -11.11 4.25
CA GLY A 202 -8.55 -11.72 3.83
C GLY A 202 -8.81 -11.63 2.34
N HIS A 203 -9.91 -12.22 1.93
CA HIS A 203 -10.45 -12.08 0.58
C HIS A 203 -11.13 -10.72 0.42
N ARG A 204 -11.04 -10.14 -0.79
CA ARG A 204 -11.72 -8.89 -1.17
C ARG A 204 -12.54 -9.11 -2.44
N PRO A 205 -13.85 -8.80 -2.45
CA PRO A 205 -14.76 -9.18 -3.56
C PRO A 205 -14.42 -8.58 -4.92
N GLN A 206 -13.70 -7.44 -4.96
CA GLN A 206 -13.34 -6.77 -6.20
C GLN A 206 -12.17 -7.42 -6.95
N PHE A 207 -11.49 -8.40 -6.33
CA PHE A 207 -10.33 -9.07 -6.93
C PHE A 207 -10.65 -10.52 -7.31
N ALA A 208 -9.94 -11.04 -8.30
CA ALA A 208 -9.91 -12.46 -8.58
C ALA A 208 -9.21 -13.20 -7.42
N ALA A 209 -9.85 -14.23 -6.88
CA ALA A 209 -9.28 -15.06 -5.82
C ALA A 209 -8.16 -15.94 -6.37
N GLU A 210 -7.19 -16.24 -5.51
CA GLU A 210 -6.15 -17.24 -5.78
C GLU A 210 -6.59 -18.59 -5.19
N SER A 211 -6.34 -19.67 -5.92
CA SER A 211 -6.64 -21.04 -5.52
C SER A 211 -5.34 -21.81 -5.22
N ASP A 212 -5.47 -22.94 -4.52
CA ASP A 212 -4.37 -23.84 -4.16
C ASP A 212 -3.30 -23.20 -3.27
N LEU A 213 -3.70 -22.88 -2.04
CA LEU A 213 -2.85 -22.36 -0.98
C LEU A 213 -2.51 -23.43 0.08
N ALA A 214 -2.47 -24.71 -0.33
CA ALA A 214 -2.21 -25.83 0.57
C ALA A 214 -0.84 -25.71 1.26
N GLY A 215 -0.83 -25.90 2.59
CA GLY A 215 0.37 -25.77 3.41
C GLY A 215 0.63 -24.37 3.96
N LEU A 216 -0.15 -23.34 3.56
CA LEU A 216 -0.10 -22.02 4.15
C LEU A 216 -1.07 -21.93 5.34
N ARG A 217 -0.62 -21.37 6.45
CA ARG A 217 -1.47 -21.06 7.61
C ARG A 217 -2.18 -19.73 7.39
N MET A 218 -3.45 -19.79 7.04
CA MET A 218 -4.27 -18.62 6.74
C MET A 218 -4.87 -18.04 8.01
N LEU A 219 -4.53 -16.81 8.39
CA LEU A 219 -5.11 -16.10 9.54
C LEU A 219 -6.39 -15.33 9.19
N GLY A 220 -6.66 -15.12 7.91
CA GLY A 220 -7.74 -14.21 7.49
C GLY A 220 -7.41 -12.75 7.82
N HIS A 221 -8.46 -11.96 8.09
CA HIS A 221 -8.28 -10.57 8.52
C HIS A 221 -7.66 -10.52 9.92
N VAL A 222 -6.57 -9.77 10.07
CA VAL A 222 -5.88 -9.55 11.32
C VAL A 222 -6.07 -8.10 11.74
N ASP A 223 -6.31 -7.87 13.03
CA ASP A 223 -6.37 -6.51 13.58
C ASP A 223 -5.02 -5.81 13.34
N ASP A 224 -5.11 -4.58 12.88
CA ASP A 224 -3.95 -3.74 12.57
C ASP A 224 -3.04 -3.51 13.79
N ALA A 225 -3.58 -3.59 15.01
CA ALA A 225 -2.82 -3.50 16.26
C ALA A 225 -1.91 -4.71 16.50
N LEU A 226 -2.22 -5.87 15.93
CA LEU A 226 -1.42 -7.10 16.08
C LEU A 226 -0.31 -7.21 15.02
N LEU A 227 -0.40 -6.48 13.91
CA LEU A 227 0.56 -6.58 12.81
C LEU A 227 2.01 -6.30 13.23
N PRO A 228 2.33 -5.27 14.04
CA PRO A 228 3.72 -5.02 14.44
C PRO A 228 4.35 -6.23 15.16
N GLY A 229 3.60 -6.86 16.05
CA GLY A 229 4.07 -8.06 16.77
C GLY A 229 4.22 -9.29 15.88
N LEU A 230 3.34 -9.45 14.87
CA LEU A 230 3.48 -10.51 13.86
C LEU A 230 4.72 -10.31 13.00
N TYR A 231 5.01 -9.09 12.56
CA TYR A 231 6.25 -8.81 11.86
C TYR A 231 7.47 -9.08 12.76
N ALA A 232 7.53 -8.47 13.94
CA ALA A 232 8.69 -8.58 14.83
C ALA A 232 8.97 -10.02 15.30
N GLY A 233 7.96 -10.89 15.30
CA GLY A 233 8.06 -12.30 15.66
C GLY A 233 8.49 -13.23 14.54
N ALA A 234 8.44 -12.79 13.28
CA ALA A 234 8.73 -13.62 12.13
C ALA A 234 10.23 -13.83 11.89
N LEU A 235 10.63 -15.01 11.44
CA LEU A 235 11.99 -15.31 10.97
C LEU A 235 12.35 -14.53 9.71
N ALA A 236 11.36 -14.39 8.82
CA ALA A 236 11.45 -13.63 7.58
C ALA A 236 10.06 -13.15 7.16
N PHE A 237 10.03 -12.09 6.36
CA PHE A 237 8.83 -11.62 5.67
C PHE A 237 8.95 -11.95 4.19
N ALA A 238 7.88 -12.45 3.59
CA ALA A 238 7.83 -12.84 2.18
C ALA A 238 6.74 -12.05 1.44
N LEU A 239 7.08 -11.40 0.31
CA LEU A 239 6.10 -10.71 -0.53
C LEU A 239 6.29 -11.10 -2.01
N PRO A 240 5.62 -12.18 -2.49
CA PRO A 240 5.78 -12.70 -3.84
C PRO A 240 4.96 -11.96 -4.91
N SER A 241 4.49 -10.76 -4.61
CA SER A 241 3.58 -9.99 -5.46
C SER A 241 4.12 -9.77 -6.87
N ARG A 242 3.29 -10.02 -7.87
CA ARG A 242 3.62 -9.75 -9.29
C ARG A 242 3.60 -8.26 -9.65
N TYR A 243 2.96 -7.47 -8.82
CA TYR A 243 2.84 -6.03 -9.03
C TYR A 243 2.54 -5.32 -7.71
N GLU A 244 3.31 -4.32 -7.37
CA GLU A 244 3.08 -3.38 -6.26
C GLU A 244 3.33 -1.96 -6.73
N GLY A 245 2.46 -1.03 -6.33
CA GLY A 245 2.68 0.38 -6.56
C GLY A 245 3.73 0.99 -5.63
N PHE A 246 3.95 0.40 -4.44
CA PHE A 246 4.96 0.85 -3.48
C PHE A 246 5.52 -0.31 -2.65
N GLY A 247 4.70 -0.98 -1.84
CA GLY A 247 5.15 -2.09 -0.99
C GLY A 247 5.25 -1.73 0.48
N LEU A 248 4.25 -1.02 1.05
CA LEU A 248 4.21 -0.71 2.48
C LEU A 248 4.50 -1.90 3.39
N PRO A 249 3.99 -3.13 3.14
CA PRO A 249 4.27 -4.28 4.00
C PRO A 249 5.75 -4.65 4.10
N VAL A 250 6.54 -4.39 3.05
CA VAL A 250 8.00 -4.59 3.08
C VAL A 250 8.66 -3.63 4.07
N LEU A 251 8.30 -2.36 4.01
CA LEU A 251 8.84 -1.35 4.91
C LEU A 251 8.39 -1.56 6.36
N GLU A 252 7.14 -2.02 6.58
CA GLU A 252 6.63 -2.40 7.89
C GLU A 252 7.43 -3.56 8.49
N ALA A 253 7.73 -4.59 7.68
CA ALA A 253 8.59 -5.71 8.08
C ALA A 253 10.01 -5.23 8.43
N MET A 254 10.61 -4.42 7.56
CA MET A 254 11.94 -3.83 7.78
C MET A 254 12.01 -3.00 9.05
N ALA A 255 10.99 -2.18 9.33
CA ALA A 255 10.91 -1.37 10.55
C ALA A 255 10.79 -2.23 11.82
N CYS A 256 10.17 -3.40 11.71
CA CYS A 256 10.15 -4.41 12.78
C CYS A 256 11.46 -5.21 12.87
N GLY A 257 12.46 -4.93 12.04
CA GLY A 257 13.73 -5.65 11.99
C GLY A 257 13.60 -7.06 11.42
N THR A 258 12.57 -7.33 10.62
CA THR A 258 12.31 -8.63 10.00
C THR A 258 13.01 -8.68 8.63
N PRO A 259 13.89 -9.66 8.39
CA PRO A 259 14.52 -9.86 7.08
C PRO A 259 13.48 -10.12 5.99
N VAL A 260 13.69 -9.58 4.79
CA VAL A 260 12.69 -9.58 3.71
C VAL A 260 13.17 -10.36 2.49
N VAL A 261 12.27 -11.20 1.95
CA VAL A 261 12.32 -11.69 0.57
C VAL A 261 11.16 -11.07 -0.20
N ALA A 262 11.44 -10.33 -1.25
CA ALA A 262 10.43 -9.68 -2.07
C ALA A 262 10.57 -10.08 -3.54
N ALA A 263 9.47 -10.06 -4.28
CA ALA A 263 9.54 -10.27 -5.72
C ALA A 263 10.28 -9.13 -6.42
N ALA A 264 11.13 -9.45 -7.40
CA ALA A 264 11.77 -8.48 -8.27
C ALA A 264 10.74 -7.96 -9.31
N ALA A 265 9.65 -7.33 -8.83
CA ALA A 265 8.51 -6.90 -9.65
C ALA A 265 7.87 -5.60 -9.11
N GLY A 266 7.33 -4.81 -10.03
CA GLY A 266 6.71 -3.52 -9.66
C GLY A 266 7.69 -2.58 -8.97
N ALA A 267 7.21 -1.85 -7.98
CA ALA A 267 8.01 -0.94 -7.18
C ALA A 267 8.85 -1.63 -6.08
N LEU A 268 8.76 -2.96 -5.91
CA LEU A 268 9.48 -3.64 -4.82
C LEU A 268 11.01 -3.48 -4.89
N PRO A 269 11.68 -3.58 -6.06
CA PRO A 269 13.11 -3.30 -6.16
C PRO A 269 13.48 -1.89 -5.69
N GLU A 270 12.70 -0.89 -6.11
CA GLU A 270 12.88 0.51 -5.70
C GLU A 270 12.67 0.68 -4.19
N THR A 271 11.60 0.09 -3.64
CA THR A 271 11.26 0.21 -2.23
C THR A 271 12.25 -0.51 -1.33
N CYS A 272 12.69 -1.70 -1.72
CA CYS A 272 13.63 -2.51 -0.93
C CYS A 272 15.07 -1.97 -0.97
N GLY A 273 15.54 -1.46 -2.12
CA GLY A 273 16.96 -1.23 -2.34
C GLY A 273 17.76 -2.51 -2.05
N ASP A 274 18.90 -2.37 -1.38
CA ASP A 274 19.77 -3.50 -1.00
C ASP A 274 19.38 -4.17 0.32
N ALA A 275 18.24 -3.80 0.91
CA ALA A 275 17.80 -4.27 2.23
C ALA A 275 16.90 -5.52 2.18
N ALA A 276 16.78 -6.18 1.04
CA ALA A 276 16.01 -7.41 0.87
C ALA A 276 16.68 -8.37 -0.12
N VAL A 277 16.32 -9.64 -0.04
CA VAL A 277 16.57 -10.59 -1.13
C VAL A 277 15.47 -10.38 -2.18
N LEU A 278 15.86 -9.99 -3.38
CA LEU A 278 14.95 -9.87 -4.53
C LEU A 278 14.99 -11.15 -5.34
N ALA A 279 13.83 -11.79 -5.52
CA ALA A 279 13.67 -13.04 -6.25
C ALA A 279 12.64 -12.89 -7.38
N ARG A 280 12.76 -13.70 -8.41
CA ARG A 280 11.71 -13.80 -9.42
C ARG A 280 10.41 -14.31 -8.78
N PRO A 281 9.23 -13.81 -9.19
CA PRO A 281 7.95 -14.15 -8.57
C PRO A 281 7.45 -15.58 -8.88
N GLU A 282 8.19 -16.36 -9.66
CA GLU A 282 7.91 -17.78 -9.94
C GLU A 282 8.16 -18.64 -8.70
N GLY A 283 7.26 -19.61 -8.43
CA GLY A 283 7.21 -20.35 -7.18
C GLY A 283 8.52 -20.99 -6.75
N GLU A 284 9.21 -21.71 -7.65
CA GLU A 284 10.48 -22.38 -7.30
C GLU A 284 11.62 -21.38 -7.02
N ALA A 285 11.76 -20.34 -7.83
CA ALA A 285 12.80 -19.32 -7.63
C ALA A 285 12.57 -18.55 -6.33
N PHE A 286 11.30 -18.21 -6.05
CA PHE A 286 10.93 -17.52 -4.82
C PHE A 286 11.12 -18.41 -3.59
N ALA A 287 10.73 -19.68 -3.68
CA ALA A 287 10.92 -20.66 -2.62
C ALA A 287 12.41 -20.89 -2.29
N ALA A 288 13.27 -21.01 -3.29
CA ALA A 288 14.71 -21.17 -3.09
C ALA A 288 15.32 -19.96 -2.35
N ALA A 289 14.93 -18.73 -2.74
CA ALA A 289 15.39 -17.52 -2.07
C ALA A 289 14.91 -17.46 -0.60
N LEU A 290 13.67 -17.85 -0.33
CA LEU A 290 13.08 -17.82 1.00
C LEU A 290 13.70 -18.89 1.92
N THR A 291 13.81 -20.13 1.46
CA THR A 291 14.45 -21.20 2.24
C THR A 291 15.92 -20.89 2.48
N GLY A 292 16.63 -20.37 1.48
CA GLY A 292 18.01 -19.91 1.61
C GLY A 292 18.15 -18.85 2.70
N LEU A 293 17.30 -17.84 2.75
CA LEU A 293 17.33 -16.81 3.78
C LEU A 293 17.02 -17.39 5.16
N VAL A 294 16.01 -18.26 5.28
CA VAL A 294 15.63 -18.87 6.57
C VAL A 294 16.77 -19.72 7.16
N SER A 295 17.57 -20.35 6.32
CA SER A 295 18.68 -21.22 6.74
C SER A 295 20.00 -20.47 7.06
N HIS A 296 20.08 -19.14 6.78
CA HIS A 296 21.36 -18.40 6.90
C HIS A 296 21.26 -17.24 7.93
N ASP A 297 21.62 -17.53 9.19
CA ASP A 297 21.55 -16.57 10.31
C ASP A 297 22.33 -15.27 10.03
N ALA A 298 23.53 -15.38 9.47
CA ALA A 298 24.36 -14.21 9.16
C ALA A 298 23.68 -13.28 8.13
N GLU A 299 23.04 -13.85 7.12
CA GLU A 299 22.32 -13.07 6.11
C GLU A 299 21.06 -12.43 6.70
N ARG A 300 20.33 -13.14 7.57
CA ARG A 300 19.21 -12.54 8.30
C ARG A 300 19.66 -11.37 9.18
N ALA A 301 20.78 -11.50 9.87
CA ALA A 301 21.33 -10.42 10.69
C ALA A 301 21.74 -9.21 9.84
N ARG A 302 22.38 -9.42 8.71
CA ARG A 302 22.74 -8.39 7.75
C ARG A 302 21.49 -7.64 7.24
N LEU A 303 20.50 -8.38 6.78
CA LEU A 303 19.26 -7.81 6.24
C LEU A 303 18.42 -7.12 7.32
N ARG A 304 18.45 -7.59 8.56
CA ARG A 304 17.85 -6.89 9.69
C ARG A 304 18.42 -5.48 9.83
N THR A 305 19.73 -5.34 9.83
CA THR A 305 20.42 -4.05 9.98
C THR A 305 20.11 -3.14 8.78
N ALA A 306 20.24 -3.66 7.56
CA ALA A 306 19.96 -2.93 6.33
C ALA A 306 18.48 -2.51 6.24
N GLY A 307 17.56 -3.39 6.64
CA GLY A 307 16.12 -3.13 6.64
C GLY A 307 15.72 -2.00 7.58
N LEU A 308 16.24 -2.00 8.82
CA LEU A 308 15.99 -0.90 9.76
C LEU A 308 16.49 0.44 9.22
N ALA A 309 17.69 0.47 8.65
CA ALA A 309 18.24 1.66 8.01
C ALA A 309 17.40 2.11 6.78
N ARG A 310 16.90 1.16 6.00
CA ARG A 310 16.03 1.47 4.85
C ARG A 310 14.69 2.03 5.30
N ALA A 311 13.99 1.38 6.22
CA ALA A 311 12.69 1.81 6.72
C ALA A 311 12.74 3.20 7.36
N SER A 312 13.83 3.57 8.04
CA SER A 312 13.98 4.90 8.66
C SER A 312 13.96 6.07 7.67
N GLN A 313 14.17 5.81 6.38
CA GLN A 313 14.09 6.82 5.33
C GLN A 313 12.64 7.19 4.94
N PHE A 314 11.65 6.41 5.39
CA PHE A 314 10.24 6.56 5.02
C PHE A 314 9.39 6.90 6.25
N SER A 315 9.00 8.14 6.37
CA SER A 315 8.15 8.58 7.47
C SER A 315 6.87 9.26 6.96
N TRP A 316 5.75 8.99 7.63
CA TRP A 316 4.49 9.67 7.30
C TRP A 316 4.55 11.18 7.50
N ASP A 317 5.39 11.69 8.38
CA ASP A 317 5.62 13.12 8.52
C ASP A 317 6.35 13.71 7.31
N GLY A 318 7.32 12.96 6.75
CA GLY A 318 7.97 13.31 5.49
C GLY A 318 6.97 13.33 4.34
N THR A 319 6.14 12.29 4.22
CA THR A 319 5.04 12.22 3.24
C THR A 319 4.10 13.42 3.36
N ALA A 320 3.64 13.73 4.58
CA ALA A 320 2.72 14.85 4.80
C ALA A 320 3.35 16.21 4.43
N ARG A 321 4.61 16.45 4.79
CA ARG A 321 5.34 17.68 4.39
C ARG A 321 5.50 17.80 2.87
N ALA A 322 5.82 16.72 2.18
CA ALA A 322 5.93 16.71 0.73
C ALA A 322 4.58 17.01 0.05
N VAL A 323 3.50 16.38 0.52
CA VAL A 323 2.14 16.66 0.03
C VAL A 323 1.72 18.11 0.32
N ASP A 324 1.97 18.64 1.54
CA ASP A 324 1.68 20.05 1.90
C ASP A 324 2.41 21.02 0.98
N ALA A 325 3.69 20.78 0.69
CA ALA A 325 4.48 21.62 -0.22
C ALA A 325 3.89 21.62 -1.64
N LEU A 326 3.47 20.46 -2.16
CA LEU A 326 2.83 20.35 -3.48
C LEU A 326 1.46 21.04 -3.54
N LEU A 327 0.69 21.00 -2.45
CA LEU A 327 -0.61 21.67 -2.36
C LEU A 327 -0.51 23.19 -2.28
N LEU A 328 0.57 23.72 -1.74
CA LEU A 328 0.78 25.15 -1.52
C LEU A 328 1.67 25.80 -2.58
N GLY A 329 2.64 25.06 -3.13
CA GLY A 329 3.62 25.53 -4.09
C GLY A 329 3.14 25.68 -5.54
N GLY A 330 1.87 25.53 -5.82
CA GLY A 330 1.30 25.55 -7.16
C GLY A 330 0.64 26.87 -7.55
N SER A 331 1.43 27.95 -7.75
CA SER A 331 1.06 29.06 -8.63
C SER A 331 2.33 29.77 -9.10
N GLY A 332 3.01 29.12 -10.05
CA GLY A 332 4.19 29.68 -10.68
C GLY A 332 4.52 28.91 -11.95
N ALA A 333 3.82 29.19 -13.03
CA ALA A 333 4.22 29.39 -14.41
C ALA A 333 2.98 29.42 -15.29
#